data_1d8c9ce8723bb6906d3a78c5c491a19d
#
_entry.id   1d8c9ce8723bb6906d3a78c5c491a19d
#
_cell.length_a   1.000
_cell.length_b   1.000
_cell.length_c   1.000
_cell.angle_alpha   90.00
_cell.angle_beta   90.00
_cell.angle_gamma   90.00
#
_symmetry.space_group_name_H-M   'P 1'
#
loop_
_entity.id
_entity.type
_entity.pdbx_description
1 polymer ?
#
loop_
_entity_poly.entity_id
_entity_poly.type
_entity_poly.pdbx_seq_one_letter_code
_entity_poly.pdbx_strand_id
1 'polypeptide(L)'
;MNHSFTTKELPESERPYEKFWKYGATALSDAELLAIVIKSGSSKMTAVDVARSFLSQKDRNLMNLYEMSYDEMKKIHGIGDVIAMQLKCIAELSTRIANTRHFEGIQMRSAATVAEYYMEQLRHEQQEKLIVCMFDSKCKWLGDSVVTTGSVSSSIVPPREIFICALEKKAVHIVMVHNHPSGRAVPSGEDNTVTARIAE
;
A
#
# COMPACT_ATOMS: atom_id res chain seq x y z
N MET A 1 -15.31 32.95 -26.64
CA MET A 1 -14.12 32.15 -27.00
C MET A 1 -13.71 31.38 -25.75
N ASN A 2 -13.94 30.06 -25.73
CA ASN A 2 -13.55 29.23 -24.57
C ASN A 2 -12.02 28.98 -24.65
N HIS A 3 -11.24 29.69 -23.89
CA HIS A 3 -9.84 29.36 -23.69
C HIS A 3 -9.78 28.03 -22.91
N SER A 4 -9.44 26.98 -23.61
CA SER A 4 -9.03 25.70 -22.97
C SER A 4 -7.64 25.92 -22.38
N PHE A 5 -7.52 25.95 -21.07
CA PHE A 5 -6.22 26.00 -20.39
C PHE A 5 -5.46 24.71 -20.73
N THR A 6 -4.33 24.86 -21.42
CA THR A 6 -3.47 23.73 -21.78
C THR A 6 -2.11 23.88 -21.07
N THR A 7 -1.51 22.77 -20.69
CA THR A 7 -0.14 22.75 -20.15
C THR A 7 0.90 23.37 -21.09
N LYS A 8 0.56 23.56 -22.37
CA LYS A 8 1.42 24.25 -23.35
C LYS A 8 1.57 25.75 -23.11
N GLU A 9 0.71 26.36 -22.30
CA GLU A 9 0.79 27.78 -21.93
C GLU A 9 1.76 28.04 -20.76
N LEU A 10 2.19 26.98 -20.07
CA LEU A 10 3.21 27.08 -19.04
C LEU A 10 4.61 27.21 -19.66
N PRO A 11 5.55 27.90 -19.00
CA PRO A 11 6.95 27.85 -19.37
C PRO A 11 7.45 26.42 -19.53
N GLU A 12 8.35 26.14 -20.45
CA GLU A 12 8.87 24.76 -20.66
C GLU A 12 9.40 24.11 -19.39
N SER A 13 10.05 24.91 -18.53
CA SER A 13 10.58 24.44 -17.23
C SER A 13 9.50 23.98 -16.24
N GLU A 14 8.25 24.33 -16.46
CA GLU A 14 7.12 24.01 -15.58
C GLU A 14 6.19 22.94 -16.19
N ARG A 15 6.48 22.50 -17.41
CA ARG A 15 5.73 21.42 -18.05
C ARG A 15 6.21 20.06 -17.53
N PRO A 16 5.32 19.21 -16.98
CA PRO A 16 5.73 17.96 -16.36
C PRO A 16 6.53 17.03 -17.26
N TYR A 17 6.20 16.95 -18.56
CA TYR A 17 6.91 16.10 -19.53
C TYR A 17 8.33 16.59 -19.79
N GLU A 18 8.51 17.89 -20.05
CA GLU A 18 9.81 18.52 -20.30
C GLU A 18 10.70 18.46 -19.06
N LYS A 19 10.10 18.67 -17.89
CA LYS A 19 10.78 18.54 -16.61
C LYS A 19 11.22 17.09 -16.34
N PHE A 20 10.37 16.11 -16.68
CA PHE A 20 10.72 14.69 -16.59
C PHE A 20 11.91 14.35 -17.49
N TRP A 21 11.89 14.75 -18.76
CA TRP A 21 12.98 14.44 -19.68
C TRP A 21 14.31 15.08 -19.30
N LYS A 22 14.26 16.28 -18.72
CA LYS A 22 15.47 17.02 -18.37
C LYS A 22 16.06 16.58 -17.03
N TYR A 23 15.24 16.25 -16.04
CA TYR A 23 15.68 16.07 -14.67
C TYR A 23 15.26 14.70 -14.05
N GLY A 24 14.48 13.91 -14.78
CA GLY A 24 13.98 12.61 -14.29
C GLY A 24 12.77 12.73 -13.35
N ALA A 25 12.20 11.58 -12.99
CA ALA A 25 10.98 11.49 -12.19
C ALA A 25 11.15 12.08 -10.78
N THR A 26 12.33 11.96 -10.18
CA THR A 26 12.61 12.44 -8.82
C THR A 26 12.55 13.95 -8.65
N ALA A 27 12.62 14.70 -9.75
CA ALA A 27 12.50 16.15 -9.74
C ALA A 27 11.06 16.66 -9.81
N LEU A 28 10.09 15.76 -10.03
CA LEU A 28 8.67 16.11 -10.15
C LEU A 28 8.00 16.05 -8.77
N SER A 29 7.08 16.99 -8.54
CA SER A 29 6.15 16.91 -7.44
C SER A 29 5.10 15.82 -7.67
N ASP A 30 4.41 15.39 -6.62
CA ASP A 30 3.33 14.40 -6.71
C ASP A 30 2.24 14.81 -7.72
N ALA A 31 1.89 16.10 -7.75
CA ALA A 31 0.92 16.62 -8.70
C ALA A 31 1.43 16.54 -10.15
N GLU A 32 2.71 16.77 -10.39
CA GLU A 32 3.31 16.67 -11.74
C GLU A 32 3.42 15.20 -12.17
N LEU A 33 3.79 14.29 -11.27
CA LEU A 33 3.80 12.84 -11.55
C LEU A 33 2.41 12.34 -11.93
N LEU A 34 1.39 12.69 -11.12
CA LEU A 34 0.01 12.32 -11.42
C LEU A 34 -0.49 12.97 -12.70
N ALA A 35 -0.10 14.22 -13.01
CA ALA A 35 -0.49 14.89 -14.24
C ALA A 35 0.02 14.17 -15.51
N ILE A 36 1.21 13.58 -15.45
CA ILE A 36 1.74 12.73 -16.54
C ILE A 36 0.86 11.50 -16.76
N VAL A 37 0.38 10.88 -15.67
CA VAL A 37 -0.51 9.72 -15.72
C VAL A 37 -1.89 10.09 -16.24
N ILE A 38 -2.47 11.20 -15.74
CA ILE A 38 -3.77 11.74 -16.15
C ILE A 38 -3.75 12.18 -17.63
N LYS A 39 -2.61 12.62 -18.12
CA LYS A 39 -2.33 13.07 -19.51
C LYS A 39 -3.07 14.33 -19.95
N SER A 40 -4.37 14.40 -19.72
CA SER A 40 -5.21 15.50 -20.17
C SER A 40 -6.05 16.07 -19.02
N GLY A 41 -6.18 17.37 -18.97
CA GLY A 41 -7.12 18.03 -18.09
C GLY A 41 -8.54 18.03 -18.66
N SER A 42 -9.38 18.88 -18.09
CA SER A 42 -10.73 19.17 -18.60
C SER A 42 -10.72 20.48 -19.41
N SER A 43 -11.88 20.89 -19.93
CA SER A 43 -12.02 22.19 -20.62
C SER A 43 -11.68 23.40 -19.72
N LYS A 44 -11.61 23.22 -18.39
CA LYS A 44 -11.42 24.29 -17.41
C LYS A 44 -10.18 24.10 -16.51
N MET A 45 -9.53 22.96 -16.57
CA MET A 45 -8.44 22.61 -15.65
C MET A 45 -7.32 21.89 -16.43
N THR A 46 -6.07 22.24 -16.12
CA THR A 46 -4.92 21.47 -16.64
C THR A 46 -4.84 20.11 -15.96
N ALA A 47 -4.06 19.19 -16.52
CA ALA A 47 -3.81 17.89 -15.86
C ALA A 47 -3.19 18.05 -14.47
N VAL A 48 -2.34 19.08 -14.28
CA VAL A 48 -1.74 19.40 -12.96
C VAL A 48 -2.80 19.88 -11.97
N ASP A 49 -3.77 20.68 -12.43
CA ASP A 49 -4.85 21.15 -11.56
C ASP A 49 -5.78 20.00 -11.16
N VAL A 50 -6.08 19.07 -12.08
CA VAL A 50 -6.84 17.85 -11.76
C VAL A 50 -6.08 17.00 -10.74
N ALA A 51 -4.77 16.84 -10.91
CA ALA A 51 -3.92 16.12 -9.96
C ALA A 51 -3.91 16.79 -8.58
N ARG A 52 -3.78 18.13 -8.52
CA ARG A 52 -3.85 18.88 -7.26
C ARG A 52 -5.23 18.73 -6.60
N SER A 53 -6.30 18.78 -7.38
CA SER A 53 -7.66 18.57 -6.87
C SER A 53 -7.85 17.17 -6.29
N PHE A 54 -7.27 16.15 -6.92
CA PHE A 54 -7.24 14.78 -6.39
C PHE A 54 -6.44 14.69 -5.08
N LEU A 55 -5.22 15.24 -5.05
CA LEU A 55 -4.36 15.22 -3.88
C LEU A 55 -4.94 16.01 -2.69
N SER A 56 -5.79 17.00 -2.96
CA SER A 56 -6.42 17.82 -1.89
C SER A 56 -7.59 17.14 -1.18
N GLN A 57 -8.02 15.96 -1.65
CA GLN A 57 -9.07 15.20 -0.98
C GLN A 57 -8.53 14.55 0.31
N LYS A 58 -9.46 14.17 1.20
CA LYS A 58 -9.15 13.47 2.47
C LYS A 58 -7.87 13.99 3.15
N ASP A 59 -6.85 13.16 3.29
CA ASP A 59 -5.60 13.48 4.01
C ASP A 59 -4.58 14.29 3.20
N ARG A 60 -4.97 14.76 2.01
CA ARG A 60 -4.18 15.67 1.15
C ARG A 60 -2.82 15.11 0.70
N ASN A 61 -2.76 13.85 0.33
CA ASN A 61 -1.54 13.20 -0.13
C ASN A 61 -1.80 12.07 -1.13
N LEU A 62 -0.74 11.36 -1.53
CA LEU A 62 -0.80 10.21 -2.44
C LEU A 62 -1.58 9.01 -1.88
N MET A 63 -1.86 8.98 -0.57
CA MET A 63 -2.66 7.93 0.05
C MET A 63 -4.08 7.87 -0.50
N ASN A 64 -4.57 8.98 -1.06
CA ASN A 64 -5.85 9.03 -1.76
C ASN A 64 -5.96 7.97 -2.89
N LEU A 65 -4.84 7.51 -3.45
CA LEU A 65 -4.81 6.41 -4.42
C LEU A 65 -5.39 5.10 -3.84
N TYR A 66 -5.13 4.84 -2.55
CA TYR A 66 -5.60 3.66 -1.83
C TYR A 66 -6.97 3.90 -1.19
N GLU A 67 -7.14 5.00 -0.49
CA GLU A 67 -8.26 5.29 0.39
C GLU A 67 -9.54 5.70 -0.34
N MET A 68 -9.42 6.36 -1.49
CA MET A 68 -10.59 6.72 -2.28
C MET A 68 -11.11 5.54 -3.10
N SER A 69 -12.42 5.31 -3.03
CA SER A 69 -13.08 4.38 -3.93
C SER A 69 -13.10 4.92 -5.37
N TYR A 70 -13.32 4.02 -6.32
CA TYR A 70 -13.49 4.38 -7.74
C TYR A 70 -14.56 5.46 -7.96
N ASP A 71 -15.69 5.32 -7.29
CA ASP A 71 -16.82 6.26 -7.42
C ASP A 71 -16.54 7.61 -6.75
N GLU A 72 -15.76 7.64 -5.68
CA GLU A 72 -15.32 8.90 -5.06
C GLU A 72 -14.37 9.66 -5.98
N MET A 73 -13.42 8.96 -6.62
CA MET A 73 -12.51 9.58 -7.60
C MET A 73 -13.26 10.23 -8.75
N LYS A 74 -14.30 9.59 -9.26
CA LYS A 74 -15.13 10.11 -10.37
C LYS A 74 -15.92 11.37 -10.02
N LYS A 75 -16.13 11.68 -8.74
CA LYS A 75 -16.76 12.95 -8.32
C LYS A 75 -15.84 14.16 -8.49
N ILE A 76 -14.55 13.93 -8.69
CA ILE A 76 -13.58 15.00 -8.89
C ILE A 76 -13.66 15.48 -10.34
N HIS A 77 -13.85 16.79 -10.52
CA HIS A 77 -13.93 17.37 -11.85
C HIS A 77 -12.63 17.11 -12.64
N GLY A 78 -12.77 16.56 -13.84
CA GLY A 78 -11.65 16.15 -14.68
C GLY A 78 -11.21 14.69 -14.52
N ILE A 79 -11.79 13.94 -13.57
CA ILE A 79 -11.54 12.50 -13.42
C ILE A 79 -12.76 11.73 -13.91
N GLY A 80 -12.64 11.17 -15.12
CA GLY A 80 -13.63 10.24 -15.68
C GLY A 80 -13.26 8.78 -15.39
N ASP A 81 -14.05 7.86 -15.98
CA ASP A 81 -13.87 6.41 -15.75
C ASP A 81 -12.45 5.93 -16.05
N VAL A 82 -11.86 6.36 -17.18
CA VAL A 82 -10.52 5.92 -17.58
C VAL A 82 -9.45 6.38 -16.59
N ILE A 83 -9.50 7.64 -16.16
CA ILE A 83 -8.53 8.20 -15.22
C ILE A 83 -8.67 7.53 -13.85
N ALA A 84 -9.89 7.34 -13.36
CA ALA A 84 -10.13 6.64 -12.10
C ALA A 84 -9.59 5.21 -12.12
N MET A 85 -9.79 4.46 -13.22
CA MET A 85 -9.19 3.13 -13.41
C MET A 85 -7.66 3.19 -13.41
N GLN A 86 -7.05 4.14 -14.13
CA GLN A 86 -5.59 4.30 -14.16
C GLN A 86 -5.02 4.56 -12.76
N LEU A 87 -5.63 5.43 -11.98
CA LEU A 87 -5.21 5.72 -10.61
C LEU A 87 -5.33 4.49 -9.71
N LYS A 88 -6.41 3.72 -9.80
CA LYS A 88 -6.56 2.46 -9.05
C LYS A 88 -5.56 1.40 -9.49
N CYS A 89 -5.25 1.30 -10.80
CA CYS A 89 -4.22 0.41 -11.30
C CYS A 89 -2.83 0.76 -10.76
N ILE A 90 -2.51 2.06 -10.63
CA ILE A 90 -1.23 2.50 -10.04
C ILE A 90 -1.14 2.07 -8.57
N ALA A 91 -2.20 2.28 -7.78
CA ALA A 91 -2.26 1.81 -6.41
C ALA A 91 -2.00 0.31 -6.32
N GLU A 92 -2.69 -0.49 -7.13
CA GLU A 92 -2.53 -1.94 -7.17
C GLU A 92 -1.12 -2.36 -7.62
N LEU A 93 -0.55 -1.74 -8.66
CA LEU A 93 0.81 -2.00 -9.10
C LEU A 93 1.84 -1.67 -8.02
N SER A 94 1.65 -0.55 -7.32
CA SER A 94 2.51 -0.18 -6.20
C SER A 94 2.48 -1.21 -5.09
N THR A 95 1.30 -1.71 -4.73
CA THR A 95 1.13 -2.81 -3.77
C THR A 95 1.83 -4.09 -4.26
N ARG A 96 1.64 -4.48 -5.53
CA ARG A 96 2.31 -5.66 -6.10
C ARG A 96 3.82 -5.51 -6.13
N ILE A 97 4.34 -4.34 -6.48
CA ILE A 97 5.79 -4.07 -6.46
C ILE A 97 6.34 -4.17 -5.04
N ALA A 98 5.66 -3.59 -4.05
CA ALA A 98 6.03 -3.73 -2.65
C ALA A 98 6.06 -5.22 -2.23
N ASN A 99 5.06 -5.98 -2.64
CA ASN A 99 4.96 -7.42 -2.38
C ASN A 99 5.96 -8.27 -3.20
N THR A 100 6.46 -7.78 -4.33
CA THR A 100 7.42 -8.50 -5.19
C THR A 100 8.86 -8.35 -4.69
N ARG A 101 9.16 -7.40 -3.81
CA ARG A 101 10.46 -7.32 -3.11
C ARG A 101 10.58 -8.46 -2.11
N HIS A 102 10.73 -9.65 -2.66
CA HIS A 102 10.63 -10.93 -1.97
C HIS A 102 11.85 -11.28 -1.15
N PHE A 103 11.57 -12.03 -0.13
CA PHE A 103 12.43 -12.81 0.75
C PHE A 103 13.41 -13.78 0.07
N GLU A 104 13.63 -13.74 -1.24
CA GLU A 104 14.69 -14.56 -1.84
C GLU A 104 16.03 -14.19 -1.18
N GLY A 105 16.41 -15.00 -0.18
CA GLY A 105 17.67 -14.86 0.54
C GLY A 105 17.62 -14.04 1.83
N ILE A 106 16.49 -13.49 2.26
CA ILE A 106 16.39 -12.81 3.56
C ILE A 106 16.39 -13.86 4.68
N GLN A 107 17.41 -13.82 5.52
CA GLN A 107 17.39 -14.49 6.80
C GLN A 107 16.71 -13.59 7.82
N MET A 108 15.76 -14.13 8.56
CA MET A 108 15.20 -13.42 9.71
C MET A 108 16.27 -13.31 10.79
N ARG A 109 16.86 -12.12 10.91
CA ARG A 109 17.87 -11.83 11.93
C ARG A 109 17.28 -11.18 13.18
N SER A 110 16.09 -10.60 13.05
CA SER A 110 15.40 -9.93 14.13
C SER A 110 13.91 -9.75 13.79
N ALA A 111 13.09 -9.48 14.79
CA ALA A 111 11.68 -9.11 14.59
C ALA A 111 11.53 -7.83 13.72
N ALA A 112 12.49 -6.91 13.80
CA ALA A 112 12.50 -5.69 12.99
C ALA A 112 12.57 -6.01 11.48
N THR A 113 13.36 -7.00 11.06
CA THR A 113 13.45 -7.42 9.66
C THR A 113 12.09 -7.91 9.12
N VAL A 114 11.35 -8.64 9.96
CA VAL A 114 9.99 -9.09 9.61
C VAL A 114 9.02 -7.92 9.57
N ALA A 115 9.09 -7.03 10.55
CA ALA A 115 8.24 -5.85 10.63
C ALA A 115 8.43 -4.93 9.41
N GLU A 116 9.66 -4.64 9.01
CA GLU A 116 9.98 -3.83 7.82
C GLU A 116 9.36 -4.40 6.54
N TYR A 117 9.38 -5.72 6.40
CA TYR A 117 8.79 -6.38 5.23
C TYR A 117 7.27 -6.23 5.19
N TYR A 118 6.58 -6.50 6.31
CA TYR A 118 5.12 -6.45 6.33
C TYR A 118 4.57 -5.03 6.48
N MET A 119 5.38 -4.05 6.87
CA MET A 119 4.96 -2.67 7.08
C MET A 119 4.26 -2.09 5.86
N GLU A 120 4.85 -2.23 4.66
CA GLU A 120 4.24 -1.70 3.43
C GLU A 120 3.02 -2.51 2.99
N GLN A 121 3.01 -3.82 3.22
CA GLN A 121 1.88 -4.68 2.86
C GLN A 121 0.64 -4.41 3.71
N LEU A 122 0.86 -4.17 5.01
CA LEU A 122 -0.22 -4.03 5.99
C LEU A 122 -0.62 -2.58 6.24
N ARG A 123 0.18 -1.59 5.82
CA ARG A 123 -0.02 -0.16 6.07
C ARG A 123 -1.40 0.34 5.62
N HIS A 124 -1.92 -0.20 4.53
CA HIS A 124 -3.15 0.26 3.88
C HIS A 124 -4.33 -0.68 4.10
N GLU A 125 -4.15 -1.69 4.92
CA GLU A 125 -5.21 -2.63 5.23
C GLU A 125 -6.21 -2.01 6.19
N GLN A 126 -7.47 -1.98 5.77
CA GLN A 126 -8.57 -1.40 6.55
C GLN A 126 -9.09 -2.35 7.63
N GLN A 127 -8.74 -3.62 7.53
CA GLN A 127 -9.09 -4.66 8.49
C GLN A 127 -7.82 -5.22 9.14
N GLU A 128 -7.95 -5.68 10.37
CA GLU A 128 -6.89 -6.41 11.03
C GLU A 128 -6.63 -7.72 10.27
N LYS A 129 -5.37 -8.02 10.01
CA LYS A 129 -4.92 -9.29 9.45
C LYS A 129 -3.86 -9.88 10.35
N LEU A 130 -4.03 -11.15 10.68
CA LEU A 130 -2.98 -11.94 11.33
C LEU A 130 -2.31 -12.83 10.29
N ILE A 131 -1.01 -12.64 10.14
CA ILE A 131 -0.14 -13.40 9.24
C ILE A 131 0.83 -14.23 10.07
N VAL A 132 0.98 -15.49 9.70
CA VAL A 132 2.01 -16.37 10.27
C VAL A 132 3.13 -16.55 9.25
N CYS A 133 4.32 -16.08 9.60
CA CYS A 133 5.53 -16.23 8.82
C CYS A 133 6.28 -17.47 9.30
N MET A 134 6.75 -18.29 8.39
CA MET A 134 7.35 -19.60 8.65
C MET A 134 8.80 -19.62 8.21
N PHE A 135 9.68 -20.16 9.05
CA PHE A 135 11.13 -20.19 8.83
C PHE A 135 11.70 -21.58 9.12
N ASP A 136 12.78 -21.92 8.43
CA ASP A 136 13.54 -23.14 8.70
C ASP A 136 14.48 -22.98 9.90
N SER A 137 15.25 -24.03 10.22
CA SER A 137 16.23 -24.05 11.33
C SER A 137 17.37 -23.04 11.17
N LYS A 138 17.57 -22.47 9.97
CA LYS A 138 18.56 -21.44 9.68
C LYS A 138 17.93 -20.06 9.58
N CYS A 139 16.67 -19.92 10.04
CA CYS A 139 15.86 -18.70 9.95
C CYS A 139 15.67 -18.22 8.49
N LYS A 140 15.76 -19.15 7.51
CA LYS A 140 15.41 -18.86 6.13
C LYS A 140 13.89 -18.91 5.99
N TRP A 141 13.32 -17.92 5.32
CA TRP A 141 11.87 -17.86 5.07
C TRP A 141 11.37 -19.00 4.18
N LEU A 142 10.31 -19.65 4.59
CA LEU A 142 9.64 -20.76 3.90
C LEU A 142 8.30 -20.37 3.29
N GLY A 143 7.72 -19.27 3.75
CA GLY A 143 6.43 -18.78 3.32
C GLY A 143 5.68 -18.09 4.45
N ASP A 144 4.51 -17.59 4.12
CA ASP A 144 3.56 -17.04 5.08
C ASP A 144 2.13 -17.51 4.78
N SER A 145 1.24 -17.24 5.70
CA SER A 145 -0.18 -17.53 5.55
C SER A 145 -1.01 -16.51 6.33
N VAL A 146 -2.04 -15.96 5.68
CA VAL A 146 -3.03 -15.13 6.37
C VAL A 146 -3.96 -16.06 7.14
N VAL A 147 -3.94 -15.98 8.47
CA VAL A 147 -4.74 -16.84 9.36
C VAL A 147 -6.12 -16.25 9.63
N THR A 148 -6.17 -14.94 9.87
CA THR A 148 -7.44 -14.23 10.09
C THR A 148 -7.46 -12.91 9.35
N THR A 149 -8.67 -12.49 8.94
CA THR A 149 -8.96 -11.14 8.44
C THR A 149 -10.21 -10.63 9.16
N GLY A 150 -10.15 -9.42 9.69
CA GLY A 150 -11.18 -8.81 10.52
C GLY A 150 -10.66 -8.58 11.94
N SER A 151 -11.41 -8.90 12.98
CA SER A 151 -10.94 -8.76 14.36
C SER A 151 -9.99 -9.91 14.73
N VAL A 152 -8.85 -9.57 15.33
CA VAL A 152 -7.88 -10.53 15.90
C VAL A 152 -8.24 -10.76 17.38
N SER A 153 -9.45 -11.25 17.65
CA SER A 153 -9.80 -11.60 19.03
C SER A 153 -9.27 -12.99 19.40
N SER A 154 -8.94 -13.19 20.66
CA SER A 154 -8.41 -14.46 21.20
C SER A 154 -9.35 -15.66 20.99
N SER A 155 -10.64 -15.41 20.78
CA SER A 155 -11.63 -16.42 20.47
C SER A 155 -11.66 -16.84 19.00
N ILE A 156 -11.07 -16.05 18.11
CA ILE A 156 -11.12 -16.23 16.64
C ILE A 156 -9.81 -16.80 16.08
N VAL A 157 -8.69 -16.60 16.77
CA VAL A 157 -7.39 -17.13 16.32
C VAL A 157 -7.27 -18.60 16.68
N PRO A 158 -7.39 -19.52 15.71
CA PRO A 158 -7.29 -20.95 15.98
C PRO A 158 -5.82 -21.39 16.02
N PRO A 159 -5.23 -21.76 17.18
CA PRO A 159 -3.86 -22.27 17.23
C PRO A 159 -3.64 -23.46 16.29
N ARG A 160 -4.66 -24.29 16.15
CA ARG A 160 -4.65 -25.44 15.25
C ARG A 160 -4.28 -25.05 13.81
N GLU A 161 -4.89 -23.99 13.26
CA GLU A 161 -4.65 -23.58 11.88
C GLU A 161 -3.21 -23.03 11.70
N ILE A 162 -2.71 -22.31 12.71
CA ILE A 162 -1.33 -21.81 12.74
C ILE A 162 -0.35 -22.98 12.67
N PHE A 163 -0.55 -23.98 13.51
CA PHE A 163 0.35 -25.14 13.56
C PHE A 163 0.22 -26.05 12.33
N ILE A 164 -0.97 -26.19 11.75
CA ILE A 164 -1.14 -26.91 10.49
C ILE A 164 -0.31 -26.24 9.39
N CYS A 165 -0.45 -24.94 9.18
CA CYS A 165 0.35 -24.20 8.19
C CYS A 165 1.85 -24.36 8.42
N ALA A 166 2.29 -24.27 9.69
CA ALA A 166 3.70 -24.43 10.05
C ALA A 166 4.24 -25.83 9.76
N LEU A 167 3.48 -26.88 10.08
CA LEU A 167 3.84 -28.26 9.86
C LEU A 167 3.88 -28.61 8.36
N GLU A 168 2.92 -28.15 7.57
CA GLU A 168 2.89 -28.33 6.12
C GLU A 168 4.14 -27.75 5.44
N LYS A 169 4.62 -26.61 5.92
CA LYS A 169 5.85 -25.96 5.45
C LYS A 169 7.11 -26.50 6.11
N LYS A 170 6.99 -27.46 7.04
CA LYS A 170 8.11 -27.98 7.85
C LYS A 170 8.87 -26.86 8.56
N ALA A 171 8.16 -25.87 9.03
CA ALA A 171 8.73 -24.74 9.74
C ALA A 171 9.30 -25.17 11.10
N VAL A 172 10.42 -24.57 11.48
CA VAL A 172 11.03 -24.71 12.79
C VAL A 172 10.73 -23.50 13.67
N HIS A 173 10.61 -22.34 13.04
CA HIS A 173 10.25 -21.09 13.72
C HIS A 173 9.06 -20.45 13.03
N ILE A 174 8.21 -19.83 13.84
CA ILE A 174 7.10 -19.00 13.36
C ILE A 174 7.20 -17.59 13.94
N VAL A 175 6.76 -16.60 13.20
CA VAL A 175 6.57 -15.24 13.67
C VAL A 175 5.17 -14.79 13.30
N MET A 176 4.41 -14.33 14.28
CA MET A 176 3.10 -13.75 14.03
C MET A 176 3.22 -12.26 13.80
N VAL A 177 2.56 -11.78 12.76
CA VAL A 177 2.51 -10.37 12.38
C VAL A 177 1.05 -9.96 12.22
N HIS A 178 0.67 -8.83 12.80
CA HIS A 178 -0.65 -8.25 12.56
C HIS A 178 -0.56 -6.72 12.46
N ASN A 179 -1.55 -6.13 11.82
CA ASN A 179 -1.69 -4.68 11.73
C ASN A 179 -2.82 -4.20 12.64
N HIS A 180 -2.68 -2.97 13.11
CA HIS A 180 -3.75 -2.22 13.75
C HIS A 180 -4.23 -1.12 12.80
N PRO A 181 -5.46 -1.19 12.24
CA PRO A 181 -6.00 -0.14 11.37
C PRO A 181 -6.05 1.25 12.05
N SER A 182 -6.04 1.27 13.39
CA SER A 182 -5.95 2.50 14.18
C SER A 182 -4.58 3.22 14.06
N GLY A 183 -3.57 2.58 13.45
CA GLY A 183 -2.20 3.08 13.36
C GLY A 183 -1.37 2.98 14.64
N ARG A 184 -1.93 2.46 15.74
CA ARG A 184 -1.21 2.28 17.01
C ARG A 184 -0.51 0.93 17.05
N ALA A 185 0.80 0.89 16.94
CA ALA A 185 1.62 -0.32 17.00
C ALA A 185 1.88 -0.76 18.46
N VAL A 186 0.82 -0.84 19.26
CA VAL A 186 0.89 -1.29 20.66
C VAL A 186 -0.02 -2.51 20.81
N PRO A 187 0.51 -3.66 21.31
CA PRO A 187 -0.31 -4.86 21.47
C PRO A 187 -1.47 -4.65 22.44
N SER A 188 -2.63 -5.14 22.07
CA SER A 188 -3.80 -5.20 22.95
C SER A 188 -3.66 -6.31 24.01
N GLY A 189 -4.56 -6.35 24.98
CA GLY A 189 -4.65 -7.47 25.92
C GLY A 189 -4.96 -8.80 25.23
N GLU A 190 -5.74 -8.75 24.15
CA GLU A 190 -6.08 -9.92 23.33
C GLU A 190 -4.87 -10.43 22.55
N ASP A 191 -4.05 -9.56 21.97
CA ASP A 191 -2.83 -9.93 21.26
C ASP A 191 -1.84 -10.65 22.19
N ASN A 192 -1.68 -10.14 23.41
CA ASN A 192 -0.84 -10.78 24.42
C ASN A 192 -1.37 -12.18 24.81
N THR A 193 -2.69 -12.33 24.94
CA THR A 193 -3.33 -13.62 25.26
C THR A 193 -3.14 -14.63 24.13
N VAL A 194 -3.34 -14.21 22.87
CA VAL A 194 -3.10 -15.05 21.69
C VAL A 194 -1.63 -15.46 21.61
N THR A 195 -0.72 -14.50 21.80
CA THR A 195 0.73 -14.78 21.75
C THR A 195 1.14 -15.79 22.81
N ALA A 196 0.71 -15.63 24.05
CA ALA A 196 0.99 -16.57 25.13
C ALA A 196 0.49 -17.97 24.80
N ARG A 197 -0.76 -18.08 24.34
CA ARG A 197 -1.39 -19.37 23.97
C ARG A 197 -0.70 -20.10 22.83
N ILE A 198 -0.06 -19.37 21.90
CA ILE A 198 0.70 -20.00 20.79
C ILE A 198 2.11 -20.37 21.23
N ALA A 199 2.68 -19.66 22.21
CA ALA A 199 4.03 -19.93 22.73
C ALA A 199 4.09 -21.11 23.73
N GLU A 200 2.97 -21.54 24.31
CA GLU A 200 2.84 -22.76 25.13
C GLU A 200 2.86 -24.03 24.28
#